data_bb0593331269a38c080f98c66313d751
#
_entry.id   bb0593331269a38c080f98c66313d751
#
_cell.length_a   1.000
_cell.length_b   1.000
_cell.length_c   1.000
_cell.angle_alpha   90.00
_cell.angle_beta   90.00
_cell.angle_gamma   90.00
#
_symmetry.space_group_name_H-M   'P 1'
#
loop_
_entity.id
_entity.type
_entity.pdbx_description
1 polymer ?
#
loop_
_entity_poly.entity_id
_entity_poly.type
_entity_poly.pdbx_seq_one_letter_code
_entity_poly.pdbx_strand_id
1 'polypeptide(L)'
;MNTLQKTIVAAIALACTTPTLASAEGFYGTAHVGYSSQANDSQAIGNNIAVDSDFPSEFDAGEGSVGSIGLGYQFNPQFRVEARISYHDTDYSDTKVGVGAREGEQYVLKGDLKTTTYTIEGFYGFDNSTAFTPYIKAGLGLADNSYSAKLGGAGISAFDAFDGNVDGYYDAYADNDSTEFTWNIGAGVNYQITKTMSLYTEYQYIEFGDVQTGQDAFTDGFKIDSAASHEFLLGLRVNF
;
A
#
# COMPACT_ATOMS: atom_id res chain seq x y z
N MET A 1 -2.56 9.26 -19.48
CA MET A 1 -2.25 9.92 -18.20
C MET A 1 -3.56 10.07 -17.44
N ASN A 2 -3.71 9.28 -16.39
CA ASN A 2 -4.89 9.28 -15.54
C ASN A 2 -4.97 10.57 -14.72
N THR A 3 -6.14 10.86 -14.16
CA THR A 3 -6.39 12.08 -13.37
C THR A 3 -5.41 12.25 -12.21
N LEU A 4 -5.02 11.16 -11.57
CA LEU A 4 -4.04 11.11 -10.48
C LEU A 4 -2.64 11.59 -10.93
N GLN A 5 -2.16 11.14 -12.10
CA GLN A 5 -0.87 11.57 -12.64
C GLN A 5 -0.84 13.08 -12.94
N LYS A 6 -1.97 13.65 -13.37
CA LYS A 6 -2.10 15.10 -13.60
C LYS A 6 -2.08 15.89 -12.29
N THR A 7 -2.66 15.34 -11.22
CA THR A 7 -2.70 15.97 -9.89
C THR A 7 -1.32 15.98 -9.24
N ILE A 8 -0.55 14.90 -9.34
CA ILE A 8 0.81 14.81 -8.80
C ILE A 8 1.74 15.79 -9.52
N VAL A 9 1.66 15.88 -10.86
CA VAL A 9 2.46 16.84 -11.65
C VAL A 9 2.11 18.29 -11.31
N ALA A 10 0.83 18.59 -11.05
CA ALA A 10 0.39 19.92 -10.65
C ALA A 10 0.88 20.32 -9.24
N ALA A 11 0.94 19.38 -8.30
CA ALA A 11 1.45 19.61 -6.94
C ALA A 11 2.96 19.90 -6.94
N ILE A 12 3.73 19.20 -7.78
CA ILE A 12 5.18 19.47 -7.95
C ILE A 12 5.42 20.86 -8.55
N ALA A 13 4.59 21.29 -9.50
CA ALA A 13 4.73 22.61 -10.15
C ALA A 13 4.40 23.78 -9.20
N LEU A 14 3.52 23.59 -8.22
CA LEU A 14 3.13 24.66 -7.27
C LEU A 14 4.21 24.93 -6.22
N ALA A 15 5.05 23.93 -5.89
CA ALA A 15 6.13 24.05 -4.92
C ALA A 15 7.34 24.87 -5.43
N CYS A 16 7.42 25.17 -6.73
CA CYS A 16 8.58 25.82 -7.35
C CYS A 16 8.55 27.34 -7.38
N THR A 17 7.57 28.02 -6.79
CA THR A 17 7.33 29.47 -7.08
C THR A 17 7.80 30.48 -6.04
N THR A 18 8.45 30.09 -4.92
CA THR A 18 8.97 31.07 -3.96
C THR A 18 10.42 30.77 -3.55
N PRO A 19 11.43 31.49 -4.05
CA PRO A 19 12.79 31.39 -3.53
C PRO A 19 12.91 32.21 -2.25
N THR A 20 12.67 31.63 -1.10
CA THR A 20 13.13 32.19 0.17
C THR A 20 14.37 31.42 0.63
N LEU A 21 15.31 32.14 1.24
CA LEU A 21 16.57 31.58 1.74
C LEU A 21 16.31 30.37 2.61
N ALA A 22 16.86 29.21 2.25
CA ALA A 22 16.74 27.99 3.01
C ALA A 22 17.28 28.18 4.42
N SER A 23 16.39 28.26 5.39
CA SER A 23 16.71 28.08 6.80
C SER A 23 16.84 26.57 7.08
N ALA A 24 17.75 26.19 7.98
CA ALA A 24 17.82 24.80 8.48
C ALA A 24 16.53 24.40 9.22
N GLU A 25 15.69 25.38 9.54
CA GLU A 25 14.39 25.28 10.19
C GLU A 25 13.33 25.87 9.26
N GLY A 26 12.16 25.23 9.16
CA GLY A 26 11.07 25.74 8.33
C GLY A 26 10.17 24.67 7.75
N PHE A 27 9.17 25.13 7.02
CA PHE A 27 8.24 24.26 6.32
C PHE A 27 8.86 23.65 5.07
N TYR A 28 8.43 22.45 4.73
CA TYR A 28 8.80 21.77 3.50
C TYR A 28 7.63 20.97 2.96
N GLY A 29 7.63 20.72 1.66
CA GLY A 29 6.72 19.80 0.99
C GLY A 29 7.47 18.61 0.43
N THR A 30 6.79 17.46 0.36
CA THR A 30 7.32 16.22 -0.20
C THR A 30 6.38 15.59 -1.21
N ALA A 31 6.95 14.85 -2.15
CA ALA A 31 6.21 13.97 -3.04
C ALA A 31 7.03 12.70 -3.25
N HIS A 32 6.35 11.54 -3.25
CA HIS A 32 6.96 10.23 -3.39
C HIS A 32 6.22 9.39 -4.41
N VAL A 33 6.97 8.47 -4.99
CA VAL A 33 6.45 7.32 -5.73
C VAL A 33 7.26 6.10 -5.33
N GLY A 34 6.65 4.94 -5.36
CA GLY A 34 7.35 3.73 -4.96
C GLY A 34 6.64 2.44 -5.34
N TYR A 35 7.31 1.38 -4.95
CA TYR A 35 6.87 0.01 -5.09
C TYR A 35 6.49 -0.51 -3.70
N SER A 36 5.38 -1.26 -3.65
CA SER A 36 4.82 -1.88 -2.46
C SER A 36 4.74 -3.38 -2.67
N SER A 37 5.19 -4.16 -1.69
CA SER A 37 5.08 -5.61 -1.66
C SER A 37 4.36 -5.99 -0.38
N GLN A 38 3.19 -6.63 -0.53
CA GLN A 38 2.36 -7.07 0.60
C GLN A 38 3.12 -8.12 1.43
N ALA A 39 3.05 -8.02 2.74
CA ALA A 39 3.77 -8.89 3.66
C ALA A 39 2.93 -10.08 4.15
N ASN A 40 1.60 -9.96 4.12
CA ASN A 40 0.66 -10.92 4.69
C ASN A 40 -0.26 -11.49 3.62
N ASP A 41 -0.56 -12.79 3.71
CA ASP A 41 -1.36 -13.52 2.74
C ASP A 41 -2.86 -13.30 2.93
N SER A 42 -3.61 -13.47 1.83
CA SER A 42 -5.07 -13.49 1.85
C SER A 42 -5.58 -14.86 2.28
N GLN A 43 -6.53 -14.87 3.21
CA GLN A 43 -7.11 -16.09 3.78
C GLN A 43 -8.61 -16.14 3.52
N ALA A 44 -9.10 -17.34 3.16
CA ALA A 44 -10.53 -17.60 3.04
C ALA A 44 -11.22 -17.54 4.41
N ILE A 45 -12.39 -16.90 4.46
CA ILE A 45 -13.22 -16.81 5.67
C ILE A 45 -14.39 -17.80 5.56
N GLY A 46 -14.77 -18.38 6.70
CA GLY A 46 -16.04 -19.09 6.87
C GLY A 46 -16.09 -20.53 6.45
N ASN A 47 -17.29 -21.10 6.58
CA ASN A 47 -17.48 -22.53 6.71
C ASN A 47 -17.53 -23.31 5.39
N ASN A 48 -17.75 -22.67 4.25
CA ASN A 48 -18.00 -23.37 3.00
C ASN A 48 -16.73 -23.74 2.24
N ILE A 49 -15.72 -22.89 2.31
CA ILE A 49 -14.40 -23.12 1.69
C ILE A 49 -13.40 -23.59 2.74
N ALA A 50 -13.36 -22.98 3.91
CA ALA A 50 -12.45 -23.33 5.00
C ALA A 50 -12.74 -24.68 5.68
N VAL A 51 -13.91 -25.27 5.47
CA VAL A 51 -14.28 -26.60 6.00
C VAL A 51 -13.82 -27.74 5.11
N ASP A 52 -13.61 -27.49 3.82
CA ASP A 52 -13.04 -28.47 2.92
C ASP A 52 -11.50 -28.38 3.02
N SER A 53 -10.90 -29.28 3.81
CA SER A 53 -9.44 -29.34 3.98
C SER A 53 -8.66 -29.58 2.68
N ASP A 54 -9.35 -29.92 1.62
CA ASP A 54 -8.78 -30.18 0.31
C ASP A 54 -8.75 -28.91 -0.58
N PHE A 55 -9.39 -27.83 -0.13
CA PHE A 55 -9.37 -26.51 -0.76
C PHE A 55 -8.22 -25.65 -0.20
N PRO A 56 -7.47 -24.92 -1.04
CA PRO A 56 -6.44 -24.00 -0.56
C PRO A 56 -7.08 -22.80 0.17
N SER A 57 -6.71 -22.62 1.43
CA SER A 57 -7.26 -21.56 2.29
C SER A 57 -6.41 -20.28 2.30
N GLU A 58 -5.18 -20.32 1.79
CA GLU A 58 -4.24 -19.20 1.79
C GLU A 58 -3.73 -18.94 0.38
N PHE A 59 -3.69 -17.67 0.00
CA PHE A 59 -3.20 -17.20 -1.28
C PHE A 59 -2.16 -16.10 -1.04
N ASP A 60 -1.05 -16.18 -1.78
CA ASP A 60 0.04 -15.23 -1.66
C ASP A 60 -0.46 -13.82 -2.01
N ALA A 61 -0.04 -12.87 -1.21
CA ALA A 61 -0.37 -11.47 -1.40
C ALA A 61 0.49 -10.84 -2.50
N GLY A 62 0.03 -9.69 -2.99
CA GLY A 62 0.52 -9.11 -4.22
C GLY A 62 1.56 -8.03 -4.06
N GLU A 63 1.78 -7.40 -5.18
CA GLU A 63 2.69 -6.28 -5.36
C GLU A 63 1.90 -5.08 -5.89
N GLY A 64 2.39 -3.90 -5.63
CA GLY A 64 1.67 -2.70 -6.04
C GLY A 64 2.55 -1.47 -6.16
N SER A 65 1.87 -0.36 -6.32
CA SER A 65 2.48 0.96 -6.39
C SER A 65 1.97 1.85 -5.27
N VAL A 66 2.82 2.78 -4.83
CA VAL A 66 2.45 3.81 -3.86
C VAL A 66 2.83 5.19 -4.39
N GLY A 67 1.94 6.14 -4.15
CA GLY A 67 2.17 7.55 -4.42
C GLY A 67 1.76 8.38 -3.23
N SER A 68 2.58 9.35 -2.82
CA SER A 68 2.26 10.18 -1.66
C SER A 68 2.70 11.63 -1.78
N ILE A 69 2.06 12.47 -1.00
CA ILE A 69 2.43 13.88 -0.78
C ILE A 69 2.46 14.16 0.72
N GLY A 70 3.34 15.05 1.13
CA GLY A 70 3.48 15.44 2.52
C GLY A 70 3.76 16.91 2.70
N LEU A 71 3.41 17.41 3.87
CA LEU A 71 3.77 18.74 4.35
C LEU A 71 4.40 18.59 5.73
N GLY A 72 5.59 19.12 5.91
CA GLY A 72 6.33 18.94 7.15
C GLY A 72 6.97 20.23 7.65
N TYR A 73 7.49 20.12 8.86
CA TYR A 73 8.27 21.16 9.51
C TYR A 73 9.59 20.59 10.05
N GLN A 74 10.69 21.19 9.67
CA GLN A 74 12.03 20.92 10.15
C GLN A 74 12.31 21.76 11.37
N PHE A 75 12.47 21.18 12.55
CA PHE A 75 12.75 21.87 13.82
C PHE A 75 14.23 22.22 13.98
N ASN A 76 15.09 21.33 13.52
CA ASN A 76 16.53 21.46 13.53
C ASN A 76 17.13 20.48 12.51
N PRO A 77 18.43 20.45 12.26
CA PRO A 77 19.03 19.52 11.28
C PRO A 77 18.69 18.04 11.48
N GLN A 78 18.45 17.60 12.72
CA GLN A 78 18.18 16.20 13.04
C GLN A 78 16.67 15.87 13.03
N PHE A 79 15.80 16.77 13.53
CA PHE A 79 14.39 16.46 13.77
C PHE A 79 13.45 17.17 12.82
N ARG A 80 12.53 16.39 12.23
CA ARG A 80 11.40 16.91 11.46
C ARG A 80 10.16 16.09 11.71
N VAL A 81 9.01 16.69 11.48
CA VAL A 81 7.69 16.04 11.51
C VAL A 81 6.97 16.33 10.19
N GLU A 82 6.24 15.36 9.68
CA GLU A 82 5.52 15.45 8.40
C GLU A 82 4.11 14.86 8.55
N ALA A 83 3.12 15.55 8.03
CA ALA A 83 1.81 15.00 7.74
C ALA A 83 1.84 14.51 6.30
N ARG A 84 1.48 13.22 6.09
CA ARG A 84 1.54 12.56 4.78
C ARG A 84 0.20 11.94 4.42
N ILE A 85 -0.17 12.04 3.16
CA ILE A 85 -1.27 11.30 2.55
C ILE A 85 -0.65 10.41 1.50
N SER A 86 -0.93 9.09 1.58
CA SER A 86 -0.43 8.12 0.61
C SER A 86 -1.59 7.33 0.02
N TYR A 87 -1.46 6.96 -1.25
CA TYR A 87 -2.37 6.07 -1.94
C TYR A 87 -1.59 4.85 -2.39
N HIS A 88 -2.06 3.69 -1.96
CA HIS A 88 -1.51 2.36 -2.26
C HIS A 88 -2.50 1.62 -3.15
N ASP A 89 -2.00 0.98 -4.20
CA ASP A 89 -2.80 0.22 -5.16
C ASP A 89 -2.07 -1.12 -5.37
N THR A 90 -2.62 -2.18 -4.78
CA THR A 90 -2.03 -3.52 -4.74
C THR A 90 -2.95 -4.50 -5.42
N ASP A 91 -2.48 -5.04 -6.54
CA ASP A 91 -3.15 -6.11 -7.29
C ASP A 91 -2.42 -7.43 -7.02
N TYR A 92 -3.16 -8.51 -6.86
CA TYR A 92 -2.55 -9.84 -6.79
C TYR A 92 -3.33 -10.88 -7.58
N SER A 93 -2.61 -11.90 -8.03
CA SER A 93 -3.19 -13.07 -8.67
C SER A 93 -2.34 -14.27 -8.29
N ASP A 94 -2.89 -15.14 -7.48
CA ASP A 94 -2.21 -16.36 -7.05
C ASP A 94 -2.99 -17.60 -7.47
N THR A 95 -2.27 -18.66 -7.79
CA THR A 95 -2.82 -19.94 -8.23
C THR A 95 -2.34 -21.07 -7.32
N LYS A 96 -3.29 -21.66 -6.62
CA LYS A 96 -3.05 -22.84 -5.77
C LYS A 96 -3.71 -24.09 -6.38
N VAL A 97 -3.23 -25.26 -6.00
CA VAL A 97 -3.75 -26.54 -6.43
C VAL A 97 -4.46 -27.20 -5.26
N GLY A 98 -5.65 -27.74 -5.51
CA GLY A 98 -6.38 -28.53 -4.54
C GLY A 98 -5.65 -29.85 -4.24
N VAL A 99 -5.90 -30.39 -3.05
CA VAL A 99 -5.31 -31.64 -2.58
C VAL A 99 -6.41 -32.69 -2.34
N GLY A 100 -6.05 -33.93 -2.05
CA GLY A 100 -6.98 -34.98 -1.69
C GLY A 100 -8.05 -35.26 -2.75
N ALA A 101 -9.32 -35.04 -2.40
CA ALA A 101 -10.46 -35.22 -3.32
C ALA A 101 -10.50 -34.18 -4.44
N ARG A 102 -9.77 -33.07 -4.30
CA ARG A 102 -9.67 -31.96 -5.26
C ARG A 102 -8.34 -31.93 -6.02
N GLU A 103 -7.59 -33.06 -5.98
CA GLU A 103 -6.31 -33.16 -6.69
C GLU A 103 -6.49 -32.91 -8.19
N GLY A 104 -5.71 -31.96 -8.73
CA GLY A 104 -5.77 -31.53 -10.14
C GLY A 104 -6.70 -30.35 -10.43
N GLU A 105 -7.52 -29.91 -9.49
CA GLU A 105 -8.23 -28.64 -9.58
C GLU A 105 -7.26 -27.49 -9.33
N GLN A 106 -7.43 -26.40 -10.10
CA GLN A 106 -6.64 -25.17 -9.92
C GLN A 106 -7.57 -24.04 -9.48
N TYR A 107 -7.16 -23.34 -8.45
CA TYR A 107 -7.86 -22.21 -7.88
C TYR A 107 -7.03 -20.95 -8.08
N VAL A 108 -7.65 -19.95 -8.68
CA VAL A 108 -7.01 -18.64 -8.95
C VAL A 108 -7.76 -17.60 -8.15
N LEU A 109 -7.10 -17.01 -7.16
CA LEU A 109 -7.61 -15.86 -6.47
C LEU A 109 -6.98 -14.60 -7.08
N LYS A 110 -7.82 -13.67 -7.53
CA LYS A 110 -7.41 -12.32 -7.90
C LYS A 110 -8.02 -11.34 -6.92
N GLY A 111 -7.21 -10.46 -6.38
CA GLY A 111 -7.63 -9.45 -5.44
C GLY A 111 -7.09 -8.07 -5.80
N ASP A 112 -7.79 -7.07 -5.30
CA ASP A 112 -7.47 -5.65 -5.44
C ASP A 112 -7.63 -5.00 -4.07
N LEU A 113 -6.53 -4.53 -3.49
CA LEU A 113 -6.51 -3.79 -2.23
C LEU A 113 -6.05 -2.36 -2.50
N LYS A 114 -6.97 -1.42 -2.31
CA LYS A 114 -6.70 0.01 -2.36
C LYS A 114 -6.72 0.59 -0.97
N THR A 115 -5.64 1.28 -0.60
CA THR A 115 -5.52 1.90 0.72
C THR A 115 -5.13 3.35 0.58
N THR A 116 -5.86 4.23 1.27
CA THR A 116 -5.46 5.63 1.46
C THR A 116 -5.05 5.83 2.91
N THR A 117 -3.79 6.22 3.15
CA THR A 117 -3.31 6.47 4.51
C THR A 117 -3.15 7.96 4.79
N TYR A 118 -3.45 8.35 6.03
CA TYR A 118 -3.26 9.68 6.60
C TYR A 118 -2.38 9.53 7.83
N THR A 119 -1.10 9.91 7.72
CA THR A 119 -0.12 9.68 8.79
C THR A 119 0.53 10.97 9.27
N ILE A 120 0.94 10.96 10.55
CA ILE A 120 1.91 11.90 11.11
C ILE A 120 3.18 11.12 11.38
N GLU A 121 4.27 11.57 10.81
CA GLU A 121 5.56 10.90 10.82
C GLU A 121 6.63 11.77 11.46
N GLY A 122 7.42 11.17 12.36
CA GLY A 122 8.60 11.78 12.95
C GLY A 122 9.86 11.21 12.31
N PHE A 123 10.86 12.07 12.07
CA PHE A 123 12.13 11.70 11.44
C PHE A 123 13.30 12.13 12.30
N TYR A 124 14.31 11.27 12.36
CA TYR A 124 15.61 11.59 12.93
C TYR A 124 16.72 11.39 11.91
N GLY A 125 17.38 12.48 11.54
CA GLY A 125 18.51 12.50 10.60
C GLY A 125 19.84 12.38 11.32
N PHE A 126 20.73 11.60 10.77
CA PHE A 126 22.10 11.44 11.26
C PHE A 126 23.02 12.38 10.50
N ASP A 127 23.25 13.56 11.06
CA ASP A 127 24.08 14.58 10.46
C ASP A 127 25.51 14.09 10.25
N ASN A 128 26.04 14.40 9.09
CA ASN A 128 27.41 14.15 8.73
C ASN A 128 27.94 15.28 7.80
N SER A 129 29.21 15.27 7.47
CA SER A 129 29.83 16.30 6.64
C SER A 129 29.65 16.08 5.13
N THR A 130 28.73 15.21 4.71
CA THR A 130 28.48 14.88 3.30
C THR A 130 27.13 15.38 2.82
N ALA A 131 26.88 15.31 1.50
CA ALA A 131 25.57 15.63 0.92
C ALA A 131 24.51 14.54 1.19
N PHE A 132 24.90 13.40 1.73
CA PHE A 132 24.03 12.26 2.06
C PHE A 132 23.72 12.26 3.55
N THR A 133 22.47 12.37 3.92
CA THR A 133 22.00 12.32 5.32
C THR A 133 21.11 11.09 5.52
N PRO A 134 21.64 10.02 6.13
CA PRO A 134 20.81 8.90 6.56
C PRO A 134 19.78 9.36 7.60
N TYR A 135 18.62 8.70 7.62
CA TYR A 135 17.59 8.96 8.61
C TYR A 135 16.77 7.71 8.93
N ILE A 136 16.13 7.75 10.08
CA ILE A 136 15.08 6.81 10.47
C ILE A 136 13.77 7.58 10.65
N LYS A 137 12.67 6.88 10.52
CA LYS A 137 11.34 7.44 10.73
C LYS A 137 10.42 6.46 11.44
N ALA A 138 9.39 7.01 12.08
CA ALA A 138 8.24 6.28 12.54
C ALA A 138 7.00 7.17 12.42
N GLY A 139 5.86 6.57 12.15
CA GLY A 139 4.60 7.27 11.98
C GLY A 139 3.41 6.46 12.46
N LEU A 140 2.30 7.16 12.66
CA LEU A 140 1.02 6.57 13.02
C LEU A 140 -0.12 7.40 12.38
N GLY A 141 -1.27 6.76 12.19
CA GLY A 141 -2.40 7.42 11.54
C GLY A 141 -3.61 6.52 11.33
N LEU A 142 -4.33 6.78 10.25
CA LEU A 142 -5.49 6.02 9.81
C LEU A 142 -5.28 5.54 8.38
N ALA A 143 -5.80 4.36 8.08
CA ALA A 143 -5.86 3.76 6.76
C ALA A 143 -7.32 3.52 6.38
N ASP A 144 -7.73 4.10 5.25
CA ASP A 144 -9.00 3.80 4.60
C ASP A 144 -8.73 2.74 3.54
N ASN A 145 -9.22 1.53 3.78
CA ASN A 145 -9.00 0.35 2.96
C ASN A 145 -10.25 0.01 2.16
N SER A 146 -10.07 -0.44 0.93
CA SER A 146 -11.11 -1.05 0.09
C SER A 146 -10.56 -2.33 -0.51
N TYR A 147 -11.17 -3.47 -0.19
CA TYR A 147 -10.67 -4.78 -0.58
C TYR A 147 -11.73 -5.60 -1.31
N SER A 148 -11.41 -6.08 -2.51
CA SER A 148 -12.23 -6.97 -3.31
C SER A 148 -11.44 -8.17 -3.83
N ALA A 149 -12.12 -9.25 -4.16
CA ALA A 149 -11.51 -10.44 -4.72
C ALA A 149 -12.43 -11.19 -5.68
N LYS A 150 -11.84 -12.02 -6.54
CA LYS A 150 -12.52 -12.97 -7.41
C LYS A 150 -11.83 -14.32 -7.33
N LEU A 151 -12.60 -15.37 -7.13
CA LEU A 151 -12.12 -16.75 -7.09
C LEU A 151 -12.58 -17.50 -8.35
N GLY A 152 -11.68 -18.19 -9.01
CA GLY A 152 -11.95 -18.97 -10.21
C GLY A 152 -10.91 -20.06 -10.39
N GLY A 153 -10.80 -20.61 -11.59
CA GLY A 153 -9.73 -21.54 -11.94
C GLY A 153 -10.09 -22.57 -13.01
N ALA A 154 -9.08 -23.26 -13.52
CA ALA A 154 -9.26 -24.30 -14.53
C ALA A 154 -9.87 -25.56 -13.90
N GLY A 155 -10.89 -26.12 -14.54
CA GLY A 155 -11.61 -27.31 -14.05
C GLY A 155 -12.87 -27.01 -13.26
N ILE A 156 -13.12 -25.74 -12.90
CA ILE A 156 -14.31 -25.28 -12.17
C ILE A 156 -15.22 -24.40 -13.03
N SER A 157 -15.12 -24.51 -14.35
CA SER A 157 -15.92 -23.75 -15.32
C SER A 157 -17.45 -23.93 -15.18
N ALA A 158 -17.88 -24.97 -14.47
CA ALA A 158 -19.31 -25.17 -14.17
C ALA A 158 -19.87 -24.12 -13.19
N PHE A 159 -19.00 -23.35 -12.54
CA PHE A 159 -19.36 -22.35 -11.53
C PHE A 159 -19.33 -20.90 -12.05
N ASP A 160 -18.94 -20.65 -13.30
CA ASP A 160 -18.98 -19.32 -13.92
C ASP A 160 -20.37 -18.65 -13.88
N ALA A 161 -21.41 -19.44 -13.64
CA ALA A 161 -22.78 -18.95 -13.56
C ALA A 161 -23.24 -18.58 -12.14
N PHE A 162 -22.42 -18.75 -11.11
CA PHE A 162 -22.85 -18.55 -9.72
C PHE A 162 -23.10 -17.08 -9.41
N ASP A 163 -22.25 -16.19 -9.92
CA ASP A 163 -22.42 -14.74 -9.78
C ASP A 163 -23.17 -14.10 -10.96
N GLY A 164 -23.57 -14.89 -11.95
CA GLY A 164 -24.27 -14.42 -13.14
C GLY A 164 -23.37 -13.79 -14.21
N ASN A 165 -22.07 -13.79 -14.05
CA ASN A 165 -21.08 -13.31 -14.99
C ASN A 165 -20.37 -14.46 -15.70
N VAL A 166 -19.95 -14.24 -16.94
CA VAL A 166 -19.17 -15.18 -17.73
C VAL A 166 -17.78 -14.59 -17.90
N ASP A 167 -17.02 -14.50 -16.84
CA ASP A 167 -15.70 -13.86 -16.83
C ASP A 167 -14.53 -14.82 -16.48
N GLY A 168 -14.84 -16.12 -16.28
CA GLY A 168 -13.86 -17.13 -15.88
C GLY A 168 -13.65 -17.22 -14.36
N TYR A 169 -14.44 -16.48 -13.58
CA TYR A 169 -14.48 -16.54 -12.12
C TYR A 169 -15.86 -16.98 -11.68
N TYR A 170 -15.93 -17.97 -10.79
CA TYR A 170 -17.21 -18.48 -10.32
C TYR A 170 -17.75 -17.73 -9.10
N ASP A 171 -16.93 -16.87 -8.50
CA ASP A 171 -17.33 -16.09 -7.34
C ASP A 171 -16.61 -14.73 -7.30
N ALA A 172 -17.36 -13.65 -7.16
CA ALA A 172 -16.87 -12.30 -7.08
C ALA A 172 -17.31 -11.66 -5.75
N TYR A 173 -16.34 -11.30 -4.94
CA TYR A 173 -16.52 -10.67 -3.64
C TYR A 173 -16.39 -9.17 -3.81
N ALA A 174 -17.48 -8.47 -3.53
CA ALA A 174 -17.55 -7.02 -3.68
C ALA A 174 -16.53 -6.29 -2.79
N ASP A 175 -16.27 -5.04 -3.15
CA ASP A 175 -15.50 -4.13 -2.30
C ASP A 175 -16.15 -4.05 -0.91
N ASN A 176 -15.31 -4.12 0.12
CA ASN A 176 -15.68 -3.81 1.48
C ASN A 176 -14.69 -2.80 2.04
N ASP A 177 -15.24 -1.70 2.52
CA ASP A 177 -14.46 -0.57 3.03
C ASP A 177 -14.28 -0.69 4.53
N SER A 178 -13.07 -0.42 5.02
CA SER A 178 -12.76 -0.32 6.44
C SER A 178 -11.83 0.85 6.72
N THR A 179 -11.95 1.43 7.92
CA THR A 179 -11.02 2.46 8.41
C THR A 179 -10.33 1.91 9.64
N GLU A 180 -9.01 1.74 9.54
CA GLU A 180 -8.19 1.08 10.55
C GLU A 180 -7.07 2.00 11.06
N PHE A 181 -6.52 1.66 12.23
CA PHE A 181 -5.29 2.28 12.70
C PHE A 181 -4.11 1.80 11.85
N THR A 182 -3.24 2.74 11.46
CA THR A 182 -2.02 2.44 10.72
C THR A 182 -0.79 2.95 11.45
N TRP A 183 0.31 2.25 11.30
CA TRP A 183 1.62 2.68 11.75
C TRP A 183 2.70 2.27 10.76
N ASN A 184 3.80 3.00 10.76
CA ASN A 184 4.95 2.68 9.93
C ASN A 184 6.26 2.92 10.66
N ILE A 185 7.29 2.21 10.21
CA ILE A 185 8.67 2.42 10.58
C ILE A 185 9.54 2.31 9.33
N GLY A 186 10.56 3.15 9.24
CA GLY A 186 11.41 3.15 8.04
C GLY A 186 12.75 3.79 8.25
N ALA A 187 13.56 3.67 7.21
CA ALA A 187 14.86 4.30 7.13
C ALA A 187 15.12 4.77 5.69
N GLY A 188 15.95 5.77 5.53
CA GLY A 188 16.25 6.30 4.21
C GLY A 188 17.52 7.12 4.18
N VAL A 189 17.80 7.61 2.99
CA VAL A 189 18.93 8.52 2.74
C VAL A 189 18.43 9.71 1.96
N ASN A 190 18.69 10.89 2.48
CA ASN A 190 18.43 12.15 1.83
C ASN A 190 19.71 12.63 1.12
N TYR A 191 19.59 13.00 -0.16
CA TYR A 191 20.65 13.61 -0.94
C TYR A 191 20.31 15.06 -1.27
N GLN A 192 21.09 16.00 -0.76
CA GLN A 192 20.87 17.42 -0.98
C GLN A 192 21.37 17.82 -2.37
N ILE A 193 20.43 18.19 -3.27
CA ILE A 193 20.74 18.64 -4.63
C ILE A 193 21.06 20.14 -4.64
N THR A 194 20.24 20.92 -3.96
CA THR A 194 20.41 22.38 -3.80
C THR A 194 20.12 22.76 -2.34
N LYS A 195 20.24 24.04 -2.02
CA LYS A 195 19.89 24.53 -0.67
C LYS A 195 18.41 24.31 -0.31
N THR A 196 17.53 24.24 -1.31
CA THR A 196 16.08 24.12 -1.13
C THR A 196 15.53 22.77 -1.57
N MET A 197 16.27 21.98 -2.33
CA MET A 197 15.78 20.73 -2.91
C MET A 197 16.65 19.55 -2.50
N SER A 198 16.00 18.46 -2.13
CA SER A 198 16.63 17.18 -1.81
C SER A 198 15.87 16.02 -2.47
N LEU A 199 16.63 15.09 -2.98
CA LEU A 199 16.13 13.76 -3.39
C LEU A 199 16.32 12.80 -2.24
N TYR A 200 15.43 11.86 -2.04
CA TYR A 200 15.63 10.82 -1.05
C TYR A 200 15.06 9.47 -1.48
N THR A 201 15.68 8.43 -0.96
CA THR A 201 15.21 7.06 -1.04
C THR A 201 14.82 6.58 0.36
N GLU A 202 13.76 5.83 0.45
CA GLU A 202 13.21 5.37 1.72
C GLU A 202 12.75 3.92 1.58
N TYR A 203 13.03 3.12 2.58
CA TYR A 203 12.38 1.85 2.83
C TYR A 203 11.52 1.99 4.06
N GLN A 204 10.30 1.47 3.99
CA GLN A 204 9.42 1.40 5.15
C GLN A 204 8.67 0.06 5.20
N TYR A 205 8.32 -0.32 6.41
CA TYR A 205 7.26 -1.26 6.72
C TYR A 205 6.06 -0.46 7.21
N ILE A 206 4.90 -0.73 6.65
CA ILE A 206 3.63 -0.08 7.00
C ILE A 206 2.56 -1.14 7.21
N GLU A 207 1.76 -1.01 8.28
CA GLU A 207 0.60 -1.84 8.56
C GLU A 207 -0.67 -1.03 8.39
N PHE A 208 -1.66 -1.61 7.70
CA PHE A 208 -2.92 -0.97 7.33
C PHE A 208 -4.11 -1.45 8.17
N GLY A 209 -3.89 -2.37 9.13
CA GLY A 209 -4.91 -3.04 9.92
C GLY A 209 -5.55 -4.24 9.21
N ASP A 210 -6.68 -4.70 9.73
CA ASP A 210 -7.38 -5.87 9.20
C ASP A 210 -8.28 -5.46 8.02
N VAL A 211 -8.24 -6.24 6.94
CA VAL A 211 -9.09 -6.03 5.77
C VAL A 211 -9.82 -7.30 5.39
N GLN A 212 -11.05 -7.17 4.90
CA GLN A 212 -11.80 -8.30 4.35
C GLN A 212 -12.65 -7.84 3.17
N THR A 213 -12.97 -8.77 2.26
CA THR A 213 -13.91 -8.52 1.16
C THR A 213 -15.34 -8.46 1.65
N GLY A 214 -16.26 -8.02 0.80
CA GLY A 214 -17.69 -8.26 0.99
C GLY A 214 -18.00 -9.75 1.02
N GLN A 215 -19.16 -10.08 1.55
CA GLN A 215 -19.71 -11.44 1.62
C GLN A 215 -20.70 -11.63 0.49
N ASP A 216 -20.88 -12.88 0.06
CA ASP A 216 -21.97 -13.25 -0.81
C ASP A 216 -22.94 -14.25 -0.13
N ALA A 217 -23.88 -14.81 -0.90
CA ALA A 217 -24.85 -15.78 -0.37
C ALA A 217 -24.26 -17.17 -0.05
N PHE A 218 -23.04 -17.46 -0.50
CA PHE A 218 -22.42 -18.78 -0.46
C PHE A 218 -21.14 -18.83 0.38
N THR A 219 -20.40 -17.71 0.46
CA THR A 219 -19.11 -17.66 1.17
C THR A 219 -18.95 -16.35 1.95
N ASP A 220 -18.17 -16.41 3.02
CA ASP A 220 -17.89 -15.26 3.88
C ASP A 220 -16.75 -14.38 3.33
N GLY A 221 -16.19 -14.72 2.16
CA GLY A 221 -15.17 -13.93 1.48
C GLY A 221 -13.74 -14.25 1.89
N PHE A 222 -12.87 -13.26 1.71
CA PHE A 222 -11.44 -13.33 2.01
C PHE A 222 -11.03 -12.20 2.95
N LYS A 223 -10.01 -12.46 3.77
CA LYS A 223 -9.43 -11.46 4.69
C LYS A 223 -7.91 -11.47 4.61
N ILE A 224 -7.32 -10.36 5.01
CA ILE A 224 -5.90 -10.25 5.34
C ILE A 224 -5.83 -9.70 6.76
N ASP A 225 -5.37 -10.52 7.70
CA ASP A 225 -5.16 -10.10 9.08
C ASP A 225 -3.86 -9.25 9.13
N SER A 226 -3.93 -8.07 9.76
CA SER A 226 -2.82 -7.10 9.85
C SER A 226 -2.19 -6.83 8.48
N ALA A 227 -3.01 -6.45 7.49
CA ALA A 227 -2.52 -6.15 6.15
C ALA A 227 -1.35 -5.17 6.23
N ALA A 228 -0.20 -5.54 5.65
CA ALA A 228 1.03 -4.79 5.78
C ALA A 228 1.87 -4.88 4.51
N SER A 229 2.73 -3.88 4.30
CA SER A 229 3.59 -3.83 3.13
C SER A 229 5.02 -3.40 3.45
N HIS A 230 5.94 -3.94 2.68
CA HIS A 230 7.30 -3.46 2.53
C HIS A 230 7.37 -2.52 1.33
N GLU A 231 7.81 -1.31 1.55
CA GLU A 231 7.81 -0.30 0.50
C GLU A 231 9.19 0.30 0.25
N PHE A 232 9.48 0.53 -1.03
CA PHE A 232 10.65 1.26 -1.49
C PHE A 232 10.18 2.53 -2.21
N LEU A 233 10.55 3.68 -1.66
CA LEU A 233 10.10 4.98 -2.11
C LEU A 233 11.27 5.81 -2.66
N LEU A 234 10.97 6.56 -3.72
CA LEU A 234 11.80 7.64 -4.21
C LEU A 234 11.01 8.94 -4.06
N GLY A 235 11.61 9.94 -3.46
CA GLY A 235 10.91 11.19 -3.15
C GLY A 235 11.74 12.43 -3.41
N LEU A 236 11.01 13.54 -3.57
CA LEU A 236 11.54 14.88 -3.66
C LEU A 236 11.04 15.68 -2.46
N ARG A 237 11.94 16.44 -1.81
CA ARG A 237 11.62 17.42 -0.77
C ARG A 237 12.01 18.80 -1.22
N VAL A 238 11.12 19.76 -1.01
CA VAL A 238 11.33 21.19 -1.29
C VAL A 238 11.11 21.98 -0.01
N ASN A 239 12.13 22.69 0.46
CA ASN A 239 12.05 23.58 1.62
C ASN A 239 11.63 25.00 1.16
N PHE A 240 10.80 25.66 1.99
CA PHE A 240 10.28 27.01 1.72
C PHE A 240 10.96 28.07 2.57
#